data_b985eeeace3737509ed2063a73e24ef6
#
_entry.id   b985eeeace3737509ed2063a73e24ef6
#
_cell.length_a   1.000
_cell.length_b   1.000
_cell.length_c   1.000
_cell.angle_alpha   90.00
_cell.angle_beta   90.00
_cell.angle_gamma   90.00
#
_symmetry.space_group_name_H-M   'P 1'
#
loop_
_entity.id
_entity.type
_entity.pdbx_description
1 polymer ?
#
loop_
_entity_poly.entity_id
_entity_poly.type
_entity_poly.pdbx_seq_one_letter_code
_entity_poly.pdbx_strand_id
1 'polypeptide(L)'
;MMTINLQTISSTTPNPSPQVLDRQPEILFPEVTVPEATQQPGKQPQQQQPSIQPPSSTVLPQLSTAPAYTTSLGAAFCGDSLHLLAQLPDNSINLVITSPPFALQRQKDYGNTSQLEYVTWFGQFARLVYRKLTPDGSFIVDLGGAYTKGKPVRSLYNFRLPIYLCDEVGFFLAEDFYWFNPAKLPSPIEWVNKRKIRVKDSVNTIWWFSKTEFPKADTTQVLTEYSSRMKKLLENPKQFYDPKKRPSGHNISDRFATDNGGAIPSNLLQIPNTDSNSFYLRACKNLGIKPHPARFPSKIPEFFIRFLTDPQDLVVDIFAGSNTTGAVAEQEQRYWLAFEENRDYLAGSALRFLDPDLEAKVLRDCYQRILTCP
;
A
#
# COMPACT_ATOMS: atom_id res chain seq x y z
N MET A 1 38.28 12.66 49.49
CA MET A 1 38.42 14.08 49.81
C MET A 1 39.02 14.78 48.61
N MET A 2 38.26 15.42 47.81
CA MET A 2 38.70 16.47 46.89
C MET A 2 37.46 17.34 46.56
N THR A 3 37.49 18.54 47.06
CA THR A 3 36.49 19.56 47.03
C THR A 3 36.68 20.35 45.73
N ILE A 4 35.61 20.57 44.94
CA ILE A 4 35.63 21.47 43.77
C ILE A 4 34.74 22.66 44.11
N ASN A 5 35.37 23.85 44.07
CA ASN A 5 34.76 25.17 44.28
C ASN A 5 33.92 25.61 43.08
N LEU A 6 32.72 26.12 43.37
CA LEU A 6 31.90 26.88 42.47
C LEU A 6 32.22 28.38 42.59
N GLN A 7 32.69 29.00 41.55
CA GLN A 7 32.69 30.47 41.41
C GLN A 7 31.55 30.96 40.58
N THR A 8 30.70 31.74 41.19
CA THR A 8 29.62 32.56 40.61
C THR A 8 30.19 33.74 39.87
N ILE A 9 29.81 33.93 38.63
CA ILE A 9 29.95 35.22 37.91
C ILE A 9 28.56 35.68 37.52
N SER A 10 28.14 36.79 38.13
CA SER A 10 26.98 37.60 37.76
C SER A 10 27.41 38.63 36.71
N SER A 11 26.71 38.75 35.60
CA SER A 11 26.68 39.95 34.77
C SER A 11 25.30 40.13 34.15
N THR A 12 24.65 41.18 34.60
CA THR A 12 23.39 41.72 34.13
C THR A 12 23.60 42.56 32.87
N THR A 13 22.89 42.24 31.79
CA THR A 13 22.57 43.21 30.72
C THR A 13 21.15 42.97 30.24
N PRO A 14 20.34 43.99 29.94
CA PRO A 14 18.93 43.88 29.67
C PRO A 14 18.66 43.48 28.23
N ASN A 15 17.71 42.56 28.09
CA ASN A 15 17.21 42.00 26.83
C ASN A 15 16.14 42.95 26.24
N PRO A 16 16.20 43.34 24.95
CA PRO A 16 15.10 44.04 24.31
C PRO A 16 14.01 43.06 23.89
N SER A 17 12.77 43.40 24.21
CA SER A 17 11.58 42.67 23.87
C SER A 17 11.40 42.47 22.34
N PRO A 18 11.03 41.29 21.85
CA PRO A 18 10.63 41.13 20.46
C PRO A 18 9.20 41.65 20.28
N GLN A 19 9.02 42.57 19.34
CA GLN A 19 7.70 42.94 18.83
C GLN A 19 7.07 41.75 18.09
N VAL A 20 5.92 41.37 18.55
CA VAL A 20 5.04 40.36 17.91
C VAL A 20 4.43 41.02 16.67
N LEU A 21 4.84 40.55 15.48
CA LEU A 21 4.13 40.78 14.23
C LEU A 21 3.12 39.67 14.03
N ASP A 22 1.91 39.90 14.51
CA ASP A 22 0.75 39.09 14.30
C ASP A 22 0.15 39.42 12.92
N ARG A 23 0.39 38.58 11.93
CA ARG A 23 -0.37 38.53 10.68
C ARG A 23 -0.49 37.08 10.23
N GLN A 24 -1.55 36.43 10.66
CA GLN A 24 -2.02 35.21 10.01
C GLN A 24 -2.74 35.60 8.72
N PRO A 25 -2.50 34.93 7.58
CA PRO A 25 -3.34 35.11 6.39
C PRO A 25 -4.69 34.46 6.62
N GLU A 26 -5.75 35.24 6.54
CA GLU A 26 -7.13 34.76 6.45
C GLU A 26 -7.30 34.00 5.12
N ILE A 27 -7.56 32.71 5.21
CA ILE A 27 -7.99 31.89 4.06
C ILE A 27 -9.50 32.10 3.90
N LEU A 28 -9.88 32.93 2.95
CA LEU A 28 -11.27 33.10 2.51
C LEU A 28 -11.66 31.88 1.64
N PHE A 29 -12.59 31.08 2.17
CA PHE A 29 -13.25 30.05 1.37
C PHE A 29 -14.40 30.70 0.59
N PRO A 30 -14.60 30.40 -0.72
CA PRO A 30 -15.75 30.89 -1.46
C PRO A 30 -17.02 30.20 -0.91
N GLU A 31 -18.07 31.01 -0.64
CA GLU A 31 -19.39 30.54 -0.29
C GLU A 31 -19.99 29.70 -1.44
N VAL A 32 -20.23 28.42 -1.16
CA VAL A 32 -20.99 27.53 -2.06
C VAL A 32 -22.48 27.75 -1.74
N THR A 33 -23.18 28.47 -2.60
CA THR A 33 -24.64 28.56 -2.59
C THR A 33 -25.23 27.21 -3.00
N VAL A 34 -25.91 26.54 -2.08
CA VAL A 34 -26.69 25.33 -2.32
C VAL A 34 -28.07 25.76 -2.85
N PRO A 35 -28.56 25.26 -3.99
CA PRO A 35 -29.92 25.51 -4.43
C PRO A 35 -30.92 24.72 -3.55
N GLU A 36 -31.97 25.39 -3.07
CA GLU A 36 -33.10 24.77 -2.37
C GLU A 36 -33.80 23.74 -3.27
N ALA A 37 -33.88 22.51 -2.79
CA ALA A 37 -34.62 21.44 -3.45
C ALA A 37 -36.11 21.54 -3.10
N THR A 38 -36.91 21.88 -4.12
CA THR A 38 -38.37 21.79 -4.09
C THR A 38 -38.79 20.32 -4.00
N GLN A 39 -39.47 19.96 -2.93
CA GLN A 39 -40.08 18.63 -2.76
C GLN A 39 -41.33 18.50 -3.62
N GLN A 40 -41.38 17.49 -4.47
CA GLN A 40 -42.64 16.92 -5.01
C GLN A 40 -42.72 15.43 -4.61
N PRO A 41 -43.92 14.95 -4.25
CA PRO A 41 -44.08 13.59 -3.72
C PRO A 41 -44.33 12.55 -4.79
N GLY A 42 -43.68 11.41 -4.61
CA GLY A 42 -44.22 10.11 -5.02
C GLY A 42 -43.95 9.61 -6.44
N LYS A 43 -42.91 8.77 -6.57
CA LYS A 43 -42.96 7.49 -7.29
C LYS A 43 -41.78 6.65 -6.86
N GLN A 44 -42.03 5.41 -6.38
CA GLN A 44 -41.01 4.43 -6.04
C GLN A 44 -40.19 4.11 -7.32
N PRO A 45 -38.83 4.10 -7.25
CA PRO A 45 -38.05 3.60 -8.36
C PRO A 45 -38.00 2.07 -8.29
N GLN A 46 -38.44 1.44 -9.38
CA GLN A 46 -38.13 0.04 -9.67
C GLN A 46 -36.61 -0.11 -9.71
N GLN A 47 -36.08 -1.06 -8.95
CA GLN A 47 -34.69 -1.49 -9.02
C GLN A 47 -34.39 -2.04 -10.44
N GLN A 48 -33.82 -1.23 -11.30
CA GLN A 48 -33.14 -1.70 -12.48
C GLN A 48 -31.77 -2.21 -12.03
N GLN A 49 -31.57 -3.53 -12.13
CA GLN A 49 -30.23 -4.14 -12.06
C GLN A 49 -29.35 -3.49 -13.14
N PRO A 50 -28.17 -2.98 -12.83
CA PRO A 50 -27.26 -2.50 -13.85
C PRO A 50 -26.82 -3.68 -14.73
N SER A 51 -27.22 -3.67 -15.99
CA SER A 51 -26.68 -4.56 -17.01
C SER A 51 -25.23 -4.16 -17.27
N ILE A 52 -24.28 -4.90 -16.72
CA ILE A 52 -22.85 -4.77 -16.98
C ILE A 52 -22.64 -5.25 -18.43
N GLN A 53 -22.48 -4.31 -19.36
CA GLN A 53 -21.97 -4.63 -20.68
C GLN A 53 -20.48 -5.02 -20.55
N PRO A 54 -19.99 -6.08 -21.20
CA PRO A 54 -18.56 -6.38 -21.21
C PRO A 54 -17.82 -5.19 -21.84
N PRO A 55 -16.68 -4.76 -21.25
CA PRO A 55 -15.92 -3.63 -21.76
C PRO A 55 -15.50 -3.90 -23.20
N SER A 56 -15.72 -2.93 -24.07
CA SER A 56 -15.14 -2.96 -25.41
C SER A 56 -13.61 -3.02 -25.24
N SER A 57 -12.91 -3.76 -26.08
CA SER A 57 -11.48 -4.11 -26.05
C SER A 57 -10.48 -2.92 -26.05
N THR A 58 -10.92 -1.73 -25.66
CA THR A 58 -10.18 -0.46 -25.75
C THR A 58 -9.76 0.14 -24.40
N VAL A 59 -10.04 -0.51 -23.26
CA VAL A 59 -9.89 0.13 -21.94
C VAL A 59 -8.51 -0.09 -21.32
N LEU A 60 -7.88 -1.24 -21.56
CA LEU A 60 -6.51 -1.46 -21.10
C LEU A 60 -5.48 -0.90 -22.09
N PRO A 61 -4.39 -0.26 -21.63
CA PRO A 61 -3.31 0.13 -22.51
C PRO A 61 -2.75 -1.10 -23.25
N GLN A 62 -2.68 -1.00 -24.58
CA GLN A 62 -2.10 -2.05 -25.39
C GLN A 62 -0.58 -1.98 -25.36
N LEU A 63 0.06 -3.06 -24.92
CA LEU A 63 1.50 -3.23 -25.02
C LEU A 63 1.85 -3.97 -26.33
N SER A 64 3.03 -3.70 -26.88
CA SER A 64 3.56 -4.47 -28.02
C SER A 64 3.89 -5.91 -27.63
N THR A 65 4.15 -6.17 -26.33
CA THR A 65 4.31 -7.51 -25.77
C THR A 65 2.93 -8.15 -25.61
N ALA A 66 2.77 -9.39 -26.09
CA ALA A 66 1.55 -10.15 -25.88
C ALA A 66 1.40 -10.55 -24.40
N PRO A 67 0.18 -10.46 -23.82
CA PRO A 67 -0.04 -10.92 -22.46
C PRO A 67 0.09 -12.44 -22.35
N ALA A 68 0.64 -12.92 -21.25
CA ALA A 68 0.69 -14.35 -20.94
C ALA A 68 -0.69 -14.92 -20.60
N TYR A 69 -1.53 -14.13 -19.95
CA TYR A 69 -2.94 -14.39 -19.75
C TYR A 69 -3.72 -13.08 -19.49
N THR A 70 -5.02 -13.15 -19.71
CA THR A 70 -5.97 -12.04 -19.46
C THR A 70 -7.14 -12.52 -18.64
N THR A 71 -7.82 -11.57 -17.99
CA THR A 71 -9.11 -11.75 -17.33
C THR A 71 -10.11 -10.72 -17.90
N SER A 72 -11.28 -10.58 -17.27
CA SER A 72 -12.25 -9.57 -17.66
C SER A 72 -11.77 -8.14 -17.42
N LEU A 73 -10.91 -7.90 -16.42
CA LEU A 73 -10.47 -6.56 -16.01
C LEU A 73 -8.96 -6.36 -16.12
N GLY A 74 -8.18 -7.37 -16.48
CA GLY A 74 -6.74 -7.19 -16.47
C GLY A 74 -5.94 -8.16 -17.33
N ALA A 75 -4.62 -7.94 -17.33
CA ALA A 75 -3.66 -8.71 -18.08
C ALA A 75 -2.33 -8.88 -17.33
N ALA A 76 -1.70 -10.03 -17.49
CA ALA A 76 -0.40 -10.34 -16.94
C ALA A 76 0.63 -10.56 -18.06
N PHE A 77 1.80 -9.97 -17.90
CA PHE A 77 2.86 -9.94 -18.90
C PHE A 77 4.15 -10.55 -18.35
N CYS A 78 4.79 -11.39 -19.15
CA CYS A 78 6.10 -11.94 -18.85
C CYS A 78 7.20 -11.03 -19.43
N GLY A 79 8.05 -10.49 -18.56
CA GLY A 79 9.19 -9.68 -19.03
C GLY A 79 9.71 -8.69 -18.01
N ASP A 80 10.77 -7.99 -18.42
CA ASP A 80 11.36 -6.91 -17.63
C ASP A 80 10.38 -5.75 -17.47
N SER A 81 10.11 -5.41 -16.22
CA SER A 81 9.16 -4.35 -15.88
C SER A 81 9.58 -2.96 -16.36
N LEU A 82 10.89 -2.69 -16.52
CA LEU A 82 11.36 -1.44 -17.12
C LEU A 82 10.90 -1.33 -18.59
N HIS A 83 11.04 -2.44 -19.33
CA HIS A 83 10.61 -2.50 -20.72
C HIS A 83 9.08 -2.41 -20.85
N LEU A 84 8.34 -3.11 -20.00
CA LEU A 84 6.88 -3.11 -20.03
C LEU A 84 6.29 -1.77 -19.60
N LEU A 85 6.79 -1.16 -18.52
CA LEU A 85 6.40 0.19 -18.08
C LEU A 85 6.65 1.24 -19.17
N ALA A 86 7.77 1.16 -19.88
CA ALA A 86 8.11 2.13 -20.92
C ALA A 86 7.06 2.19 -22.03
N GLN A 87 6.35 1.08 -22.31
CA GLN A 87 5.33 0.99 -23.34
C GLN A 87 4.00 1.63 -22.94
N LEU A 88 3.74 1.84 -21.64
CA LEU A 88 2.51 2.45 -21.16
C LEU A 88 2.48 3.95 -21.50
N PRO A 89 1.30 4.53 -21.76
CA PRO A 89 1.15 5.97 -21.89
C PRO A 89 1.55 6.71 -20.60
N ASP A 90 2.08 7.90 -20.72
CA ASP A 90 2.32 8.78 -19.56
C ASP A 90 0.96 9.21 -18.96
N ASN A 91 0.89 9.38 -17.64
CA ASN A 91 -0.32 9.75 -16.90
C ASN A 91 -1.51 8.79 -17.11
N SER A 92 -1.26 7.49 -17.14
CA SER A 92 -2.29 6.46 -17.40
C SER A 92 -2.55 5.52 -16.21
N ILE A 93 -1.72 5.53 -15.17
CA ILE A 93 -1.82 4.64 -14.02
C ILE A 93 -2.33 5.42 -12.81
N ASN A 94 -3.38 4.91 -12.15
CA ASN A 94 -3.92 5.51 -10.93
C ASN A 94 -3.18 5.02 -9.68
N LEU A 95 -2.80 3.73 -9.64
CA LEU A 95 -2.09 3.15 -8.50
C LEU A 95 -1.04 2.15 -8.97
N VAL A 96 0.20 2.34 -8.53
CA VAL A 96 1.19 1.26 -8.53
C VAL A 96 1.34 0.75 -7.10
N ILE A 97 1.17 -0.55 -6.91
CA ILE A 97 1.38 -1.21 -5.62
C ILE A 97 2.29 -2.41 -5.81
N THR A 98 3.39 -2.47 -5.08
CA THR A 98 4.38 -3.50 -5.30
C THR A 98 5.22 -3.82 -4.07
N SER A 99 5.77 -5.02 -4.03
CA SER A 99 6.76 -5.48 -3.04
C SER A 99 7.99 -5.99 -3.79
N PRO A 100 8.96 -5.11 -4.09
CA PRO A 100 10.15 -5.48 -4.87
C PRO A 100 11.03 -6.48 -4.10
N PRO A 101 11.93 -7.20 -4.78
CA PRO A 101 12.93 -8.01 -4.09
C PRO A 101 13.69 -7.20 -3.05
N PHE A 102 13.66 -7.63 -1.78
CA PHE A 102 14.37 -6.92 -0.70
C PHE A 102 15.87 -7.13 -0.81
N ALA A 103 16.67 -6.14 -0.42
CA ALA A 103 18.13 -6.23 -0.39
C ALA A 103 18.63 -7.16 0.74
N LEU A 104 18.22 -8.43 0.71
CA LEU A 104 18.54 -9.44 1.71
C LEU A 104 19.96 -10.00 1.48
N GLN A 105 20.58 -10.49 2.56
CA GLN A 105 21.92 -11.10 2.50
C GLN A 105 21.94 -12.47 1.82
N ARG A 106 20.83 -13.20 1.85
CA ARG A 106 20.68 -14.48 1.13
C ARG A 106 20.02 -14.20 -0.21
N GLN A 107 20.72 -14.54 -1.27
CA GLN A 107 20.12 -14.55 -2.59
C GLN A 107 18.95 -15.51 -2.58
N LYS A 108 17.81 -15.04 -3.05
CA LYS A 108 16.62 -15.85 -3.26
C LYS A 108 16.52 -16.21 -4.74
N ASP A 109 15.69 -17.19 -5.06
CA ASP A 109 15.51 -17.71 -6.42
C ASP A 109 15.05 -16.63 -7.43
N TYR A 110 14.50 -15.53 -6.96
CA TYR A 110 14.06 -14.38 -7.76
C TYR A 110 15.09 -13.22 -7.82
N GLY A 111 16.34 -13.45 -7.37
CA GLY A 111 17.38 -12.43 -7.32
C GLY A 111 17.16 -11.38 -6.21
N ASN A 112 18.21 -10.64 -5.91
CA ASN A 112 18.16 -9.42 -5.08
C ASN A 112 19.44 -8.62 -5.29
N THR A 113 19.29 -7.31 -5.42
CA THR A 113 20.38 -6.34 -5.57
C THR A 113 21.11 -6.11 -4.26
N SER A 114 22.38 -5.74 -4.31
CA SER A 114 23.15 -5.39 -3.13
C SER A 114 22.52 -4.18 -2.41
N GLN A 115 22.69 -4.10 -1.08
CA GLN A 115 22.15 -3.00 -0.29
C GLN A 115 22.74 -1.62 -0.69
N LEU A 116 23.93 -1.59 -1.29
CA LEU A 116 24.58 -0.36 -1.75
C LEU A 116 23.99 0.14 -3.07
N GLU A 117 23.64 -0.77 -3.96
CA GLU A 117 23.15 -0.46 -5.29
C GLU A 117 21.62 -0.37 -5.36
N TYR A 118 20.95 -0.81 -4.29
CA TYR A 118 19.49 -0.96 -4.26
C TYR A 118 18.73 0.31 -4.65
N VAL A 119 19.16 1.44 -4.10
CA VAL A 119 18.50 2.73 -4.34
C VAL A 119 18.60 3.13 -5.80
N THR A 120 19.78 2.98 -6.40
CA THR A 120 20.00 3.29 -7.82
C THR A 120 19.24 2.34 -8.73
N TRP A 121 19.26 1.04 -8.41
CA TRP A 121 18.52 0.02 -9.15
C TRP A 121 17.01 0.29 -9.12
N PHE A 122 16.41 0.45 -7.93
CA PHE A 122 14.98 0.69 -7.81
C PHE A 122 14.57 2.05 -8.36
N GLY A 123 15.46 3.03 -8.30
CA GLY A 123 15.25 4.37 -8.85
C GLY A 123 14.94 4.38 -10.35
N GLN A 124 15.40 3.40 -11.12
CA GLN A 124 15.08 3.27 -12.54
C GLN A 124 13.58 2.98 -12.74
N PHE A 125 13.02 2.06 -11.96
CA PHE A 125 11.57 1.75 -11.97
C PHE A 125 10.76 2.95 -11.48
N ALA A 126 11.20 3.58 -10.39
CA ALA A 126 10.49 4.70 -9.79
C ALA A 126 10.38 5.91 -10.73
N ARG A 127 11.41 6.23 -11.52
CA ARG A 127 11.35 7.29 -12.54
C ARG A 127 10.32 7.00 -13.63
N LEU A 128 10.22 5.75 -14.07
CA LEU A 128 9.18 5.35 -15.02
C LEU A 128 7.79 5.42 -14.37
N VAL A 129 7.64 4.87 -13.16
CA VAL A 129 6.37 4.96 -12.41
C VAL A 129 5.93 6.41 -12.27
N TYR A 130 6.82 7.32 -11.87
CA TYR A 130 6.51 8.74 -11.75
C TYR A 130 5.91 9.33 -13.03
N ARG A 131 6.49 9.00 -14.19
CA ARG A 131 5.97 9.46 -15.49
C ARG A 131 4.61 8.87 -15.83
N LYS A 132 4.39 7.58 -15.49
CA LYS A 132 3.19 6.83 -15.86
C LYS A 132 2.00 7.10 -14.95
N LEU A 133 2.22 7.52 -13.71
CA LEU A 133 1.15 7.89 -12.78
C LEU A 133 0.36 9.10 -13.28
N THR A 134 -0.96 9.07 -13.07
CA THR A 134 -1.83 10.24 -13.18
C THR A 134 -1.38 11.33 -12.19
N PRO A 135 -1.77 12.61 -12.37
CA PRO A 135 -1.39 13.68 -11.44
C PRO A 135 -1.78 13.41 -9.99
N ASP A 136 -2.91 12.76 -9.75
CA ASP A 136 -3.45 12.34 -8.45
C ASP A 136 -3.10 10.89 -8.08
N GLY A 137 -2.29 10.22 -8.91
CA GLY A 137 -1.92 8.82 -8.75
C GLY A 137 -0.95 8.57 -7.60
N SER A 138 -0.95 7.32 -7.14
CA SER A 138 -0.21 6.86 -5.97
C SER A 138 0.75 5.72 -6.27
N PHE A 139 1.86 5.66 -5.55
CA PHE A 139 2.84 4.58 -5.61
C PHE A 139 3.08 3.99 -4.21
N ILE A 140 2.68 2.73 -4.02
CA ILE A 140 2.80 1.99 -2.77
C ILE A 140 3.95 0.98 -2.88
N VAL A 141 4.90 1.06 -1.96
CA VAL A 141 6.07 0.19 -1.90
C VAL A 141 6.17 -0.50 -0.55
N ASP A 142 5.88 -1.81 -0.48
CA ASP A 142 6.17 -2.64 0.69
C ASP A 142 7.65 -3.03 0.70
N LEU A 143 8.38 -2.57 1.71
CA LEU A 143 9.82 -2.77 1.80
C LEU A 143 10.25 -3.20 3.20
N GLY A 144 10.65 -4.46 3.34
CA GLY A 144 11.17 -4.98 4.59
C GLY A 144 12.58 -4.49 4.89
N GLY A 145 12.87 -4.30 6.17
CA GLY A 145 14.21 -3.98 6.63
C GLY A 145 15.19 -5.17 6.49
N ALA A 146 16.48 -4.87 6.42
CA ALA A 146 17.54 -5.87 6.39
C ALA A 146 18.64 -5.57 7.40
N TYR A 147 19.43 -6.59 7.75
CA TYR A 147 20.62 -6.44 8.57
C TYR A 147 21.88 -6.36 7.71
N THR A 148 22.89 -5.65 8.19
CA THR A 148 24.24 -5.68 7.61
C THR A 148 24.83 -7.08 7.75
N LYS A 149 25.49 -7.58 6.69
CA LYS A 149 26.07 -8.93 6.66
C LYS A 149 26.99 -9.20 7.87
N GLY A 150 26.71 -10.25 8.61
CA GLY A 150 27.51 -10.70 9.76
C GLY A 150 27.44 -9.80 11.00
N LYS A 151 26.59 -8.77 11.02
CA LYS A 151 26.49 -7.80 12.13
C LYS A 151 25.05 -7.65 12.62
N PRO A 152 24.82 -7.49 13.94
CA PRO A 152 23.49 -7.20 14.49
C PRO A 152 23.11 -5.71 14.32
N VAL A 153 23.36 -5.15 13.15
CA VAL A 153 23.15 -3.74 12.79
C VAL A 153 22.22 -3.68 11.59
N ARG A 154 21.20 -2.83 11.67
CA ARG A 154 20.24 -2.61 10.57
C ARG A 154 20.92 -1.88 9.42
N SER A 155 20.60 -2.32 8.19
CA SER A 155 20.89 -1.53 7.01
C SER A 155 19.91 -0.37 6.91
N LEU A 156 20.36 0.74 6.39
CA LEU A 156 19.53 1.93 6.18
C LEU A 156 18.96 2.02 4.76
N TYR A 157 19.09 0.98 3.95
CA TYR A 157 18.66 1.02 2.54
C TYR A 157 17.18 1.37 2.38
N ASN A 158 16.33 0.82 3.26
CA ASN A 158 14.89 1.04 3.26
C ASN A 158 14.48 2.47 3.69
N PHE A 159 15.34 3.22 4.35
CA PHE A 159 15.15 4.64 4.65
C PHE A 159 15.78 5.55 3.59
N ARG A 160 16.91 5.13 3.00
CA ARG A 160 17.53 5.87 1.89
C ARG A 160 16.66 5.89 0.65
N LEU A 161 15.89 4.83 0.42
CA LEU A 161 15.00 4.77 -0.73
C LEU A 161 13.96 5.90 -0.73
N PRO A 162 13.12 6.09 0.31
CA PRO A 162 12.14 7.17 0.30
C PRO A 162 12.78 8.55 0.17
N ILE A 163 13.92 8.80 0.83
CA ILE A 163 14.66 10.05 0.68
C ILE A 163 15.04 10.27 -0.79
N TYR A 164 15.63 9.26 -1.43
CA TYR A 164 16.00 9.35 -2.84
C TYR A 164 14.79 9.57 -3.77
N LEU A 165 13.68 8.88 -3.52
CA LEU A 165 12.47 9.03 -4.33
C LEU A 165 11.87 10.43 -4.22
N CYS A 166 11.96 11.04 -3.04
CA CYS A 166 11.50 12.42 -2.85
C CYS A 166 12.49 13.44 -3.44
N ASP A 167 13.77 13.33 -3.07
CA ASP A 167 14.77 14.36 -3.39
C ASP A 167 15.23 14.32 -4.85
N GLU A 168 15.32 13.10 -5.44
CA GLU A 168 15.94 12.90 -6.77
C GLU A 168 14.93 12.52 -7.86
N VAL A 169 13.79 11.91 -7.52
CA VAL A 169 12.77 11.52 -8.51
C VAL A 169 11.62 12.52 -8.53
N GLY A 170 11.34 13.19 -7.41
CA GLY A 170 10.33 14.22 -7.28
C GLY A 170 8.99 13.75 -6.76
N PHE A 171 8.93 12.58 -6.12
CA PHE A 171 7.74 12.15 -5.41
C PHE A 171 7.52 12.94 -4.12
N PHE A 172 6.27 13.05 -3.70
CA PHE A 172 5.91 13.44 -2.35
C PHE A 172 5.72 12.17 -1.50
N LEU A 173 6.25 12.13 -0.29
CA LEU A 173 5.92 11.11 0.68
C LEU A 173 4.59 11.50 1.33
N ALA A 174 3.50 10.86 0.88
CA ALA A 174 2.17 11.15 1.41
C ALA A 174 2.01 10.63 2.84
N GLU A 175 2.40 9.38 3.09
CA GLU A 175 2.38 8.77 4.43
C GLU A 175 3.27 7.53 4.51
N ASP A 176 3.69 7.16 5.71
CA ASP A 176 4.35 5.90 6.03
C ASP A 176 3.40 4.98 6.81
N PHE A 177 3.27 3.74 6.32
CA PHE A 177 2.50 2.68 6.97
C PHE A 177 3.43 1.59 7.50
N TYR A 178 2.97 0.91 8.53
CA TYR A 178 3.71 -0.17 9.18
C TYR A 178 2.88 -1.44 9.13
N TRP A 179 3.29 -2.41 8.30
CA TRP A 179 2.67 -3.72 8.31
C TRP A 179 3.27 -4.58 9.41
N PHE A 180 2.54 -4.76 10.51
CA PHE A 180 2.88 -5.68 11.58
C PHE A 180 2.31 -7.08 11.29
N ASN A 181 3.21 -8.05 11.11
CA ASN A 181 2.83 -9.46 10.96
C ASN A 181 3.02 -10.21 12.29
N PRO A 182 1.96 -10.41 13.09
CA PRO A 182 2.07 -11.09 14.39
C PRO A 182 2.50 -12.57 14.26
N ALA A 183 2.21 -13.21 13.11
CA ALA A 183 2.54 -14.61 12.84
C ALA A 183 3.99 -14.82 12.34
N LYS A 184 4.77 -13.76 12.14
CA LYS A 184 6.15 -13.88 11.66
C LYS A 184 7.02 -14.62 12.68
N LEU A 185 7.72 -15.65 12.22
CA LEU A 185 8.63 -16.42 13.07
C LEU A 185 9.81 -15.56 13.56
N PRO A 186 10.38 -15.87 14.75
CA PRO A 186 11.52 -15.13 15.26
C PRO A 186 12.71 -15.17 14.29
N SER A 187 13.05 -14.02 13.74
CA SER A 187 14.18 -13.84 12.81
C SER A 187 14.82 -12.44 13.01
N PRO A 188 16.10 -12.22 12.64
CA PRO A 188 17.06 -13.22 12.14
C PRO A 188 17.52 -14.18 13.25
N ILE A 189 17.61 -15.46 12.91
CA ILE A 189 17.86 -16.55 13.88
C ILE A 189 19.11 -16.31 14.72
N GLU A 190 20.20 -15.84 14.12
CA GLU A 190 21.48 -15.63 14.82
C GLU A 190 21.34 -14.64 15.99
N TRP A 191 20.67 -13.51 15.77
CA TRP A 191 20.59 -12.42 16.73
C TRP A 191 19.42 -12.55 17.71
N VAL A 192 18.29 -13.13 17.23
CA VAL A 192 17.06 -13.26 18.01
C VAL A 192 17.05 -14.54 18.82
N ASN A 193 17.27 -15.69 18.18
CA ASN A 193 17.12 -17.01 18.82
C ASN A 193 18.40 -17.48 19.50
N LYS A 194 19.56 -17.38 18.81
CA LYS A 194 20.83 -17.91 19.34
C LYS A 194 21.45 -16.96 20.35
N ARG A 195 21.74 -15.70 19.95
CA ARG A 195 22.40 -14.72 20.81
C ARG A 195 21.47 -13.93 21.71
N LYS A 196 20.16 -13.88 21.41
CA LYS A 196 19.12 -13.20 22.21
C LYS A 196 19.42 -11.72 22.49
N ILE A 197 20.01 -11.02 21.51
CA ILE A 197 20.41 -9.60 21.61
C ILE A 197 19.57 -8.69 20.72
N ARG A 198 18.56 -9.22 20.04
CA ARG A 198 17.57 -8.48 19.25
C ARG A 198 16.19 -9.13 19.41
N VAL A 199 15.16 -8.32 19.24
CA VAL A 199 13.77 -8.79 19.14
C VAL A 199 13.46 -9.28 17.73
N LYS A 200 12.36 -10.05 17.56
CA LYS A 200 11.95 -10.54 16.25
C LYS A 200 11.59 -9.37 15.33
N ASP A 201 12.05 -9.46 14.10
CA ASP A 201 11.72 -8.50 13.04
C ASP A 201 10.36 -8.85 12.44
N SER A 202 9.30 -8.17 12.84
CA SER A 202 7.91 -8.48 12.47
C SER A 202 7.18 -7.34 11.78
N VAL A 203 7.88 -6.26 11.46
CA VAL A 203 7.31 -5.08 10.80
C VAL A 203 7.99 -4.85 9.46
N ASN A 204 7.20 -4.64 8.42
CA ASN A 204 7.65 -4.02 7.18
C ASN A 204 7.15 -2.57 7.14
N THR A 205 7.93 -1.67 6.53
CA THR A 205 7.45 -0.33 6.20
C THR A 205 6.81 -0.37 4.82
N ILE A 206 5.62 0.19 4.70
CA ILE A 206 4.95 0.42 3.42
C ILE A 206 4.96 1.93 3.18
N TRP A 207 5.64 2.36 2.15
CA TRP A 207 5.78 3.76 1.79
C TRP A 207 4.69 4.14 0.79
N TRP A 208 3.92 5.20 1.08
CA TRP A 208 2.97 5.79 0.15
C TRP A 208 3.55 7.07 -0.43
N PHE A 209 3.90 6.99 -1.71
CA PHE A 209 4.33 8.13 -2.51
C PHE A 209 3.21 8.61 -3.41
N SER A 210 3.22 9.89 -3.71
CA SER A 210 2.30 10.52 -4.64
C SER A 210 3.04 11.41 -5.64
N LYS A 211 2.40 11.64 -6.79
CA LYS A 211 2.97 12.50 -7.82
C LYS A 211 2.79 13.99 -7.52
N THR A 212 1.76 14.33 -6.74
CA THR A 212 1.46 15.69 -6.27
C THR A 212 1.20 15.67 -4.77
N GLU A 213 1.12 16.84 -4.14
CA GLU A 213 0.83 16.99 -2.71
C GLU A 213 -0.59 16.50 -2.33
N PHE A 214 -1.49 16.42 -3.29
CA PHE A 214 -2.90 16.05 -3.07
C PHE A 214 -3.29 14.82 -3.90
N PRO A 215 -2.83 13.62 -3.54
CA PRO A 215 -3.23 12.39 -4.22
C PRO A 215 -4.70 12.08 -3.94
N LYS A 216 -5.30 11.30 -4.85
CA LYS A 216 -6.62 10.72 -4.63
C LYS A 216 -6.59 9.79 -3.43
N ALA A 217 -7.48 10.01 -2.47
CA ALA A 217 -7.65 9.15 -1.29
C ALA A 217 -9.02 9.34 -0.66
N ASP A 218 -9.64 8.25 -0.20
CA ASP A 218 -10.92 8.27 0.51
C ASP A 218 -10.89 7.29 1.70
N THR A 219 -10.69 7.82 2.91
CA THR A 219 -10.67 7.02 4.14
C THR A 219 -11.99 6.34 4.44
N THR A 220 -13.12 6.80 3.88
CA THR A 220 -14.44 6.20 4.11
C THR A 220 -14.55 4.80 3.53
N GLN A 221 -13.74 4.46 2.52
CA GLN A 221 -13.68 3.15 1.86
C GLN A 221 -12.94 2.09 2.69
N VAL A 222 -12.22 2.50 3.74
CA VAL A 222 -11.35 1.63 4.55
C VAL A 222 -11.59 1.75 6.05
N LEU A 223 -12.76 2.25 6.45
CA LEU A 223 -13.11 2.35 7.85
C LEU A 223 -13.05 1.01 8.56
N THR A 224 -12.62 1.04 9.81
CA THR A 224 -12.58 -0.12 10.69
C THR A 224 -13.76 -0.10 11.68
N GLU A 225 -14.02 -1.24 12.30
CA GLU A 225 -15.05 -1.25 13.36
C GLU A 225 -14.74 -0.27 14.50
N TYR A 226 -15.76 0.38 14.99
CA TYR A 226 -15.64 1.15 16.21
C TYR A 226 -15.21 0.29 17.40
N SER A 227 -14.35 0.84 18.23
CA SER A 227 -14.04 0.23 19.53
C SER A 227 -15.31 0.09 20.39
N SER A 228 -15.31 -0.88 21.31
CA SER A 228 -16.44 -1.07 22.23
C SER A 228 -16.79 0.19 23.02
N ARG A 229 -15.78 1.04 23.31
CA ARG A 229 -15.98 2.34 23.97
C ARG A 229 -16.70 3.34 23.06
N MET A 230 -16.31 3.39 21.78
CA MET A 230 -16.96 4.28 20.81
C MET A 230 -18.39 3.84 20.52
N LYS A 231 -18.67 2.53 20.40
CA LYS A 231 -20.02 1.99 20.24
C LYS A 231 -20.93 2.44 21.41
N LYS A 232 -20.46 2.32 22.66
CA LYS A 232 -21.19 2.81 23.85
C LYS A 232 -21.40 4.33 23.86
N LEU A 233 -20.43 5.09 23.38
CA LEU A 233 -20.54 6.53 23.27
C LEU A 233 -21.61 6.95 22.25
N LEU A 234 -21.67 6.28 21.10
CA LEU A 234 -22.70 6.51 20.07
C LEU A 234 -24.11 6.13 20.57
N GLU A 235 -24.24 5.02 21.33
CA GLU A 235 -25.51 4.59 21.92
C GLU A 235 -26.05 5.59 22.97
N ASN A 236 -25.16 6.19 23.77
CA ASN A 236 -25.56 7.10 24.85
C ASN A 236 -24.55 8.25 25.03
N PRO A 237 -24.53 9.23 24.12
CA PRO A 237 -23.56 10.33 24.13
C PRO A 237 -23.53 11.12 25.44
N LYS A 238 -24.72 11.41 26.01
CA LYS A 238 -24.84 12.23 27.23
C LYS A 238 -24.23 11.58 28.48
N GLN A 239 -24.17 10.25 28.52
CA GLN A 239 -23.65 9.51 29.67
C GLN A 239 -22.10 9.37 29.61
N PHE A 240 -21.54 9.28 28.41
CA PHE A 240 -20.13 8.96 28.21
C PHE A 240 -19.28 10.16 27.79
N TYR A 241 -19.90 11.26 27.43
CA TYR A 241 -19.22 12.43 26.88
C TYR A 241 -19.41 13.65 27.81
N ASP A 242 -18.32 14.01 28.48
CA ASP A 242 -18.19 15.29 29.21
C ASP A 242 -17.08 16.08 28.46
N PRO A 243 -17.43 17.18 27.74
CA PRO A 243 -16.48 17.97 26.99
C PRO A 243 -15.58 18.76 27.96
N LYS A 244 -14.54 18.12 28.46
CA LYS A 244 -13.52 18.78 29.29
C LYS A 244 -12.50 19.48 28.44
N LYS A 245 -12.20 20.73 28.77
CA LYS A 245 -11.02 21.41 28.25
C LYS A 245 -9.77 20.62 28.62
N ARG A 246 -9.06 20.08 27.63
CA ARG A 246 -7.82 19.35 27.86
C ARG A 246 -6.67 20.34 28.00
N PRO A 247 -5.67 20.05 28.87
CA PRO A 247 -4.46 20.89 28.99
C PRO A 247 -3.67 21.00 27.68
N SER A 248 -3.83 20.02 26.77
CA SER A 248 -3.21 20.00 25.44
C SER A 248 -3.84 20.96 24.42
N GLY A 249 -4.91 21.69 24.77
CA GLY A 249 -5.64 22.57 23.85
C GLY A 249 -6.54 21.84 22.84
N HIS A 250 -6.46 20.51 22.73
CA HIS A 250 -7.34 19.73 21.87
C HIS A 250 -8.71 19.51 22.53
N ASN A 251 -9.64 20.40 22.25
CA ASN A 251 -11.02 20.29 22.72
C ASN A 251 -11.77 19.28 21.85
N ILE A 252 -12.43 18.31 22.47
CA ILE A 252 -13.30 17.38 21.76
C ILE A 252 -14.66 18.10 21.65
N SER A 253 -15.13 18.35 20.43
CA SER A 253 -16.43 18.96 20.15
C SER A 253 -17.56 17.93 20.24
N ASP A 254 -18.81 18.42 20.28
CA ASP A 254 -20.01 17.56 20.28
C ASP A 254 -20.11 16.67 19.03
N ARG A 255 -19.43 17.06 17.93
CA ARG A 255 -19.30 16.27 16.71
C ARG A 255 -18.58 14.94 16.91
N PHE A 256 -17.86 14.76 18.02
CA PHE A 256 -17.19 13.47 18.31
C PHE A 256 -18.19 12.32 18.52
N ALA A 257 -19.44 12.61 18.85
CA ALA A 257 -20.50 11.62 18.97
C ALA A 257 -21.30 11.41 17.68
N THR A 258 -20.80 11.87 16.54
CA THR A 258 -21.42 11.62 15.25
C THR A 258 -20.98 10.23 14.73
N ASP A 259 -21.96 9.44 14.28
CA ASP A 259 -21.66 8.17 13.60
C ASP A 259 -21.20 8.44 12.17
N ASN A 260 -19.96 8.11 11.88
CA ASN A 260 -19.34 8.22 10.55
C ASN A 260 -19.25 6.87 9.84
N GLY A 261 -19.97 5.84 10.29
CA GLY A 261 -19.96 4.50 9.71
C GLY A 261 -18.80 3.62 10.17
N GLY A 262 -17.82 4.16 10.90
CA GLY A 262 -16.66 3.43 11.38
C GLY A 262 -15.53 4.35 11.85
N ALA A 263 -14.47 3.76 12.40
CA ALA A 263 -13.28 4.46 12.84
C ALA A 263 -12.28 4.60 11.71
N ILE A 264 -11.64 5.75 11.58
CA ILE A 264 -10.50 5.95 10.67
C ILE A 264 -9.40 4.95 11.05
N PRO A 265 -8.86 4.16 10.10
CA PRO A 265 -7.81 3.19 10.39
C PRO A 265 -6.51 3.86 10.83
N SER A 266 -5.70 3.12 11.57
CA SER A 266 -4.34 3.52 11.89
C SER A 266 -3.40 3.20 10.73
N ASN A 267 -2.30 3.95 10.60
CA ASN A 267 -1.20 3.60 9.70
C ASN A 267 -0.41 2.36 10.18
N LEU A 268 -0.74 1.76 11.31
CA LEU A 268 -0.26 0.44 11.74
C LEU A 268 -1.25 -0.65 11.28
N LEU A 269 -0.91 -1.35 10.22
CA LEU A 269 -1.70 -2.45 9.66
C LEU A 269 -1.33 -3.77 10.34
N GLN A 270 -2.17 -4.23 11.26
CA GLN A 270 -1.97 -5.50 11.96
C GLN A 270 -2.60 -6.64 11.16
N ILE A 271 -1.87 -7.20 10.20
CA ILE A 271 -2.35 -8.22 9.28
C ILE A 271 -1.44 -9.45 9.36
N PRO A 272 -1.94 -10.61 9.85
CA PRO A 272 -1.15 -11.83 9.83
C PRO A 272 -0.99 -12.36 8.40
N ASN A 273 0.22 -12.82 8.07
CA ASN A 273 0.46 -13.50 6.79
C ASN A 273 0.23 -15.00 6.95
N THR A 274 -1.04 -15.42 6.98
CA THR A 274 -1.47 -16.79 7.26
C THR A 274 -2.26 -17.43 6.12
N ASP A 275 -2.14 -16.93 4.88
CA ASP A 275 -2.87 -17.41 3.70
C ASP A 275 -2.46 -18.84 3.24
N SER A 276 -1.96 -19.68 4.16
CA SER A 276 -1.49 -21.03 3.85
C SER A 276 -2.58 -21.95 3.25
N ASN A 277 -3.86 -21.64 3.48
CA ASN A 277 -5.00 -22.38 2.96
C ASN A 277 -5.69 -21.71 1.76
N SER A 278 -5.09 -20.66 1.16
CA SER A 278 -5.64 -20.04 -0.04
C SER A 278 -5.76 -21.04 -1.19
N PHE A 279 -6.75 -20.84 -2.07
CA PHE A 279 -6.93 -21.70 -3.25
C PHE A 279 -5.62 -21.79 -4.07
N TYR A 280 -4.96 -20.68 -4.30
CA TYR A 280 -3.67 -20.64 -4.99
C TYR A 280 -2.65 -21.63 -4.42
N LEU A 281 -2.46 -21.69 -3.10
CA LEU A 281 -1.49 -22.58 -2.48
C LEU A 281 -1.93 -24.04 -2.53
N ARG A 282 -3.24 -24.30 -2.35
CA ARG A 282 -3.77 -25.65 -2.51
C ARG A 282 -3.61 -26.16 -3.95
N ALA A 283 -3.92 -25.31 -4.94
CA ALA A 283 -3.75 -25.64 -6.36
C ALA A 283 -2.28 -25.91 -6.70
N CYS A 284 -1.36 -25.03 -6.29
CA CYS A 284 0.08 -25.25 -6.48
C CYS A 284 0.53 -26.60 -5.89
N LYS A 285 0.12 -26.89 -4.65
CA LYS A 285 0.44 -28.17 -3.98
C LYS A 285 -0.10 -29.38 -4.74
N ASN A 286 -1.36 -29.34 -5.15
CA ASN A 286 -2.02 -30.43 -5.87
C ASN A 286 -1.41 -30.69 -7.25
N LEU A 287 -0.92 -29.64 -7.89
CA LEU A 287 -0.27 -29.72 -9.19
C LEU A 287 1.26 -30.00 -9.12
N GLY A 288 1.85 -29.99 -7.92
CA GLY A 288 3.30 -30.10 -7.73
C GLY A 288 4.07 -28.87 -8.22
N ILE A 289 3.43 -27.70 -8.26
CA ILE A 289 4.01 -26.43 -8.69
C ILE A 289 4.60 -25.73 -7.48
N LYS A 290 5.80 -25.15 -7.62
CA LYS A 290 6.43 -24.34 -6.57
C LYS A 290 5.75 -22.96 -6.51
N PRO A 291 5.06 -22.62 -5.40
CA PRO A 291 4.45 -21.30 -5.27
C PRO A 291 5.52 -20.22 -5.10
N HIS A 292 5.20 -18.97 -5.46
CA HIS A 292 6.09 -17.83 -5.20
C HIS A 292 6.42 -17.75 -3.70
N PRO A 293 7.70 -17.65 -3.30
CA PRO A 293 8.12 -17.79 -1.90
C PRO A 293 7.83 -16.57 -1.03
N ALA A 294 7.68 -15.38 -1.63
CA ALA A 294 7.40 -14.13 -0.94
C ALA A 294 6.07 -13.56 -1.43
N ARG A 295 5.09 -13.48 -0.56
CA ARG A 295 3.75 -12.98 -0.86
C ARG A 295 3.27 -12.14 0.31
N PHE A 296 2.69 -11.01 0.05
CA PHE A 296 1.91 -10.31 1.07
C PHE A 296 0.46 -10.84 1.11
N PRO A 297 -0.24 -10.74 2.25
CA PRO A 297 -1.65 -11.12 2.34
C PRO A 297 -2.53 -10.18 1.50
N SER A 298 -3.63 -10.71 0.96
CA SER A 298 -4.58 -9.98 0.11
C SER A 298 -5.14 -8.70 0.75
N LYS A 299 -5.24 -8.68 2.07
CA LYS A 299 -5.71 -7.49 2.81
C LYS A 299 -4.82 -6.25 2.68
N ILE A 300 -3.57 -6.41 2.29
CA ILE A 300 -2.69 -5.26 2.04
C ILE A 300 -3.09 -4.55 0.74
N PRO A 301 -3.06 -5.19 -0.44
CA PRO A 301 -3.52 -4.53 -1.65
C PRO A 301 -5.00 -4.14 -1.57
N GLU A 302 -5.88 -4.91 -0.90
CA GLU A 302 -7.28 -4.55 -0.69
C GLU A 302 -7.43 -3.19 0.00
N PHE A 303 -6.67 -2.96 1.08
CA PHE A 303 -6.68 -1.68 1.80
C PHE A 303 -6.29 -0.52 0.88
N PHE A 304 -5.15 -0.61 0.19
CA PHE A 304 -4.67 0.50 -0.64
C PHE A 304 -5.50 0.71 -1.91
N ILE A 305 -6.00 -0.35 -2.53
CA ILE A 305 -6.86 -0.27 -3.72
C ILE A 305 -8.16 0.46 -3.37
N ARG A 306 -8.82 0.10 -2.26
CA ARG A 306 -10.04 0.79 -1.82
C ARG A 306 -9.77 2.22 -1.40
N PHE A 307 -8.67 2.46 -0.71
CA PHE A 307 -8.31 3.77 -0.17
C PHE A 307 -7.94 4.79 -1.25
N LEU A 308 -7.25 4.35 -2.31
CA LEU A 308 -6.56 5.24 -3.26
C LEU A 308 -7.12 5.21 -4.68
N THR A 309 -8.14 4.39 -4.94
CA THR A 309 -8.71 4.25 -6.29
C THR A 309 -10.24 4.13 -6.27
N ASP A 310 -10.87 4.47 -7.40
CA ASP A 310 -12.26 4.17 -7.67
C ASP A 310 -12.41 2.91 -8.55
N PRO A 311 -13.60 2.29 -8.63
CA PRO A 311 -13.89 1.28 -9.65
C PRO A 311 -13.47 1.74 -11.05
N GLN A 312 -12.87 0.83 -11.83
CA GLN A 312 -12.34 1.07 -13.19
C GLN A 312 -11.03 1.90 -13.25
N ASP A 313 -10.45 2.32 -12.13
CA ASP A 313 -9.10 2.85 -12.10
C ASP A 313 -8.07 1.75 -12.44
N LEU A 314 -6.92 2.12 -13.00
CA LEU A 314 -5.86 1.19 -13.36
C LEU A 314 -4.86 1.00 -12.23
N VAL A 315 -4.74 -0.25 -11.77
CA VAL A 315 -3.78 -0.72 -10.76
C VAL A 315 -2.68 -1.52 -11.45
N VAL A 316 -1.42 -1.24 -11.14
CA VAL A 316 -0.27 -1.95 -11.73
C VAL A 316 0.64 -2.50 -10.64
N ASP A 317 1.05 -3.77 -10.78
CA ASP A 317 2.12 -4.37 -9.96
C ASP A 317 3.30 -4.72 -10.86
N ILE A 318 4.44 -4.07 -10.60
CA ILE A 318 5.65 -4.18 -11.40
C ILE A 318 6.61 -5.29 -10.92
N PHE A 319 6.28 -5.98 -9.81
CA PHE A 319 6.96 -7.16 -9.31
C PHE A 319 5.91 -8.16 -8.81
N ALA A 320 5.03 -8.57 -9.72
CA ALA A 320 3.76 -9.20 -9.39
C ALA A 320 3.88 -10.57 -8.70
N GLY A 321 4.96 -11.31 -8.96
CA GLY A 321 5.18 -12.61 -8.34
C GLY A 321 4.00 -13.56 -8.54
N SER A 322 3.22 -13.76 -7.47
CA SER A 322 1.99 -14.58 -7.52
C SER A 322 0.73 -13.78 -7.87
N ASN A 323 0.86 -12.55 -8.31
CA ASN A 323 -0.21 -11.64 -8.72
C ASN A 323 -1.36 -11.50 -7.70
N THR A 324 -1.00 -11.30 -6.42
CA THR A 324 -1.98 -11.03 -5.37
C THR A 324 -2.68 -9.69 -5.62
N THR A 325 -1.93 -8.69 -6.08
CA THR A 325 -2.44 -7.34 -6.39
C THR A 325 -3.49 -7.38 -7.49
N GLY A 326 -3.21 -8.05 -8.62
CA GLY A 326 -4.17 -8.17 -9.72
C GLY A 326 -5.44 -8.94 -9.34
N ALA A 327 -5.30 -10.02 -8.55
CA ALA A 327 -6.47 -10.77 -8.07
C ALA A 327 -7.38 -9.92 -7.17
N VAL A 328 -6.82 -9.08 -6.32
CA VAL A 328 -7.60 -8.16 -5.48
C VAL A 328 -8.19 -7.03 -6.32
N ALA A 329 -7.44 -6.46 -7.26
CA ALA A 329 -7.96 -5.43 -8.16
C ALA A 329 -9.17 -5.93 -8.97
N GLU A 330 -9.11 -7.17 -9.50
CA GLU A 330 -10.24 -7.83 -10.16
C GLU A 330 -11.47 -7.92 -9.24
N GLN A 331 -11.29 -8.37 -8.01
CA GLN A 331 -12.37 -8.48 -7.01
C GLN A 331 -12.98 -7.12 -6.65
N GLU A 332 -12.15 -6.09 -6.59
CA GLU A 332 -12.56 -4.72 -6.28
C GLU A 332 -13.02 -3.93 -7.52
N GLN A 333 -13.18 -4.59 -8.68
CA GLN A 333 -13.66 -3.98 -9.94
C GLN A 333 -12.74 -2.88 -10.47
N ARG A 334 -11.41 -3.04 -10.28
CA ARG A 334 -10.38 -2.18 -10.88
C ARG A 334 -9.76 -2.88 -12.07
N TYR A 335 -9.35 -2.10 -13.08
CA TYR A 335 -8.47 -2.60 -14.12
C TYR A 335 -7.09 -2.89 -13.54
N TRP A 336 -6.39 -3.90 -14.07
CA TRP A 336 -5.06 -4.22 -13.57
C TRP A 336 -4.09 -4.70 -14.63
N LEU A 337 -2.80 -4.40 -14.42
CA LEU A 337 -1.68 -4.97 -15.15
C LEU A 337 -0.68 -5.55 -14.15
N ALA A 338 -0.15 -6.73 -14.47
CA ALA A 338 0.84 -7.42 -13.65
C ALA A 338 2.07 -7.76 -14.49
N PHE A 339 3.26 -7.38 -14.03
CA PHE A 339 4.54 -7.64 -14.69
C PHE A 339 5.38 -8.58 -13.83
N GLU A 340 5.83 -9.68 -14.41
CA GLU A 340 6.65 -10.69 -13.74
C GLU A 340 7.66 -11.26 -14.72
N GLU A 341 8.94 -11.25 -14.33
CA GLU A 341 10.03 -11.76 -15.18
C GLU A 341 10.08 -13.29 -15.19
N ASN A 342 9.76 -13.91 -14.06
CA ASN A 342 9.79 -15.35 -13.90
C ASN A 342 8.51 -16.00 -14.42
N ARG A 343 8.62 -16.68 -15.54
CA ARG A 343 7.49 -17.32 -16.21
C ARG A 343 6.79 -18.40 -15.38
N ASP A 344 7.51 -19.15 -14.54
CA ASP A 344 6.90 -20.15 -13.65
C ASP A 344 5.99 -19.50 -12.61
N TYR A 345 6.44 -18.38 -12.02
CA TYR A 345 5.63 -17.63 -11.06
C TYR A 345 4.42 -17.01 -11.74
N LEU A 346 4.62 -16.44 -12.93
CA LEU A 346 3.53 -15.87 -13.73
C LEU A 346 2.49 -16.92 -14.12
N ALA A 347 2.92 -18.09 -14.64
CA ALA A 347 2.00 -19.17 -14.97
C ALA A 347 1.22 -19.68 -13.75
N GLY A 348 1.91 -19.84 -12.61
CA GLY A 348 1.28 -20.19 -11.34
C GLY A 348 0.28 -19.14 -10.85
N SER A 349 0.53 -17.86 -11.11
CA SER A 349 -0.33 -16.76 -10.66
C SER A 349 -1.73 -16.81 -11.29
N ALA A 350 -1.86 -17.33 -12.52
CA ALA A 350 -3.14 -17.48 -13.20
C ALA A 350 -4.14 -18.35 -12.43
N LEU A 351 -3.64 -19.28 -11.60
CA LEU A 351 -4.50 -20.12 -10.75
C LEU A 351 -5.37 -19.30 -9.78
N ARG A 352 -5.02 -18.05 -9.48
CA ARG A 352 -5.82 -17.17 -8.61
C ARG A 352 -7.16 -16.76 -9.21
N PHE A 353 -7.24 -16.77 -10.55
CA PHE A 353 -8.40 -16.30 -11.31
C PHE A 353 -9.29 -17.45 -11.81
N LEU A 354 -8.92 -18.69 -11.50
CA LEU A 354 -9.69 -19.86 -11.90
C LEU A 354 -10.64 -20.29 -10.80
N ASP A 355 -11.74 -20.94 -11.22
CA ASP A 355 -12.71 -21.52 -10.30
C ASP A 355 -12.05 -22.61 -9.45
N PRO A 356 -12.19 -22.55 -8.12
CA PRO A 356 -11.67 -23.56 -7.19
C PRO A 356 -12.18 -24.99 -7.42
N ASP A 357 -13.34 -25.13 -8.04
CA ASP A 357 -14.00 -26.42 -8.28
C ASP A 357 -13.59 -27.08 -9.60
N LEU A 358 -12.71 -26.44 -10.39
CA LEU A 358 -12.17 -27.02 -11.61
C LEU A 358 -11.31 -28.25 -11.34
N GLU A 359 -11.42 -29.22 -12.23
CA GLU A 359 -10.59 -30.44 -12.20
C GLU A 359 -9.10 -30.11 -12.27
N ALA A 360 -8.29 -30.87 -11.54
CA ALA A 360 -6.83 -30.70 -11.52
C ALA A 360 -6.18 -30.77 -12.93
N LYS A 361 -6.78 -31.51 -13.87
CA LYS A 361 -6.34 -31.56 -15.27
C LYS A 361 -6.48 -30.20 -15.93
N VAL A 362 -7.62 -29.53 -15.80
CA VAL A 362 -7.88 -28.20 -16.39
C VAL A 362 -6.92 -27.15 -15.83
N LEU A 363 -6.71 -27.17 -14.50
CA LEU A 363 -5.76 -26.29 -13.84
C LEU A 363 -4.33 -26.51 -14.37
N ARG A 364 -3.92 -27.77 -14.55
CA ARG A 364 -2.61 -28.14 -15.10
C ARG A 364 -2.46 -27.68 -16.56
N ASP A 365 -3.47 -27.91 -17.38
CA ASP A 365 -3.44 -27.53 -18.80
C ASP A 365 -3.35 -25.99 -18.95
N CYS A 366 -4.06 -25.23 -18.10
CA CYS A 366 -3.95 -23.77 -18.06
C CYS A 366 -2.51 -23.32 -17.70
N TYR A 367 -1.96 -23.88 -16.62
CA TYR A 367 -0.57 -23.58 -16.20
C TYR A 367 0.44 -23.90 -17.32
N GLN A 368 0.36 -25.09 -17.92
CA GLN A 368 1.28 -25.52 -18.98
C GLN A 368 1.17 -24.63 -20.22
N ARG A 369 -0.02 -24.25 -20.63
CA ARG A 369 -0.23 -23.36 -21.76
C ARG A 369 0.45 -22.01 -21.59
N ILE A 370 0.34 -21.41 -20.39
CA ILE A 370 0.99 -20.13 -20.09
C ILE A 370 2.51 -20.30 -20.02
N LEU A 371 2.98 -21.41 -19.44
CA LEU A 371 4.40 -21.71 -19.32
C LEU A 371 5.09 -21.87 -20.67
N THR A 372 4.40 -22.48 -21.65
CA THR A 372 4.95 -22.79 -22.99
C THR A 372 4.61 -21.75 -24.06
N CYS A 373 3.76 -20.78 -23.75
CA CYS A 373 3.44 -19.67 -24.65
C CYS A 373 4.71 -18.86 -24.94
N PRO A 374 5.06 -18.53 -26.20
CA PRO A 374 6.30 -17.84 -26.56
C PRO A 374 6.39 -16.41 -26.00
#